data_d35527cc9d268c1c9cb2abe08aa2084b
#
_entry.id   d35527cc9d268c1c9cb2abe08aa2084b
#
_cell.length_a   1.000
_cell.length_b   1.000
_cell.length_c   1.000
_cell.angle_alpha   90.00
_cell.angle_beta   90.00
_cell.angle_gamma   90.00
#
_symmetry.space_group_name_H-M   'P 1'
#
loop_
_entity.id
_entity.type
_entity.pdbx_description
1 polymer ?
#
loop_
_entity_poly.entity_id
_entity_poly.type
_entity_poly.pdbx_seq_one_letter_code
_entity_poly.pdbx_strand_id
1 'polypeptide(L)'
;MKYCVLILLATFVLSCGDVNKPTMVENGTTSAKADINYNPEAVLDSLEIVLRDQGTPVANYVHAVRTGNLMFLAGKGPKQANGENIVGKLGDSLTIEQGYQAAREVGINQLSVLKAELGDLNKVKRIVSVHGMVNASPDFKDHSKVINGYSDLMVAVFGDKGKHSRAAVGMGSLPGNMAVEVEMVVEVYE
;
A
#
# COMPACT_ATOMS: atom_id res chain seq x y z
N MET A 1 73.51 -58.54 -2.58
CA MET A 1 72.29 -58.31 -1.70
C MET A 1 71.36 -57.41 -2.46
N LYS A 2 70.31 -58.00 -3.00
CA LYS A 2 69.34 -57.29 -3.85
C LYS A 2 68.02 -57.15 -3.04
N TYR A 3 67.62 -55.93 -2.70
CA TYR A 3 66.32 -55.71 -2.09
C TYR A 3 65.26 -55.46 -3.16
N CYS A 4 64.30 -56.40 -3.24
CA CYS A 4 63.05 -56.20 -4.00
C CYS A 4 62.12 -55.31 -3.23
N VAL A 5 61.78 -54.16 -3.79
CA VAL A 5 60.71 -53.30 -3.28
C VAL A 5 59.40 -53.63 -4.02
N LEU A 6 58.46 -54.17 -3.28
CA LEU A 6 57.12 -54.47 -3.78
C LEU A 6 56.28 -53.14 -3.68
N ILE A 7 55.91 -52.64 -4.83
CA ILE A 7 54.99 -51.48 -4.92
C ILE A 7 53.56 -51.99 -4.95
N LEU A 8 52.82 -51.78 -3.89
CA LEU A 8 51.39 -52.06 -3.79
C LEU A 8 50.60 -50.93 -4.50
N LEU A 9 49.97 -51.23 -5.62
CA LEU A 9 49.12 -50.34 -6.36
C LEU A 9 47.72 -50.38 -5.72
N ALA A 10 47.35 -49.35 -4.96
CA ALA A 10 46.00 -49.18 -4.44
C ALA A 10 45.13 -48.52 -5.53
N THR A 11 44.20 -49.24 -6.08
CA THR A 11 43.18 -48.70 -6.99
C THR A 11 42.09 -48.02 -6.20
N PHE A 12 42.07 -46.69 -6.26
CA PHE A 12 40.93 -45.89 -5.76
C PHE A 12 39.79 -45.93 -6.77
N VAL A 13 38.70 -46.60 -6.42
CA VAL A 13 37.44 -46.55 -7.18
C VAL A 13 36.73 -45.28 -6.78
N LEU A 14 36.74 -44.23 -7.62
CA LEU A 14 35.85 -43.09 -7.46
C LEU A 14 34.43 -43.53 -7.79
N SER A 15 33.61 -43.66 -6.75
CA SER A 15 32.16 -43.72 -6.88
C SER A 15 31.65 -42.30 -7.17
N CYS A 16 31.22 -42.05 -8.40
CA CYS A 16 30.43 -40.86 -8.72
C CYS A 16 29.06 -41.00 -8.06
N GLY A 17 28.88 -40.32 -6.92
CA GLY A 17 27.56 -40.10 -6.35
C GLY A 17 26.78 -39.11 -7.23
N ASP A 18 25.58 -39.49 -7.63
CA ASP A 18 24.63 -38.62 -8.34
C ASP A 18 24.40 -37.34 -7.53
N VAL A 19 24.84 -36.23 -8.09
CA VAL A 19 24.52 -34.90 -7.58
C VAL A 19 23.03 -34.68 -7.79
N ASN A 20 22.27 -34.71 -6.70
CA ASN A 20 20.86 -34.31 -6.66
C ASN A 20 20.67 -32.99 -7.39
N LYS A 21 20.11 -33.05 -8.59
CA LYS A 21 19.62 -31.93 -9.36
C LYS A 21 18.55 -31.26 -8.52
N PRO A 22 18.67 -29.98 -8.16
CA PRO A 22 17.60 -29.31 -7.43
C PRO A 22 16.34 -29.32 -8.29
N THR A 23 15.33 -30.01 -7.81
CA THR A 23 13.98 -29.95 -8.39
C THR A 23 13.54 -28.50 -8.28
N MET A 24 13.44 -27.81 -9.42
CA MET A 24 12.79 -26.51 -9.49
C MET A 24 11.36 -26.73 -9.05
N VAL A 25 11.02 -26.22 -7.86
CA VAL A 25 9.63 -26.09 -7.43
C VAL A 25 9.04 -25.05 -8.38
N GLU A 26 8.28 -25.51 -9.35
CA GLU A 26 7.39 -24.66 -10.14
C GLU A 26 6.44 -24.01 -9.15
N ASN A 27 6.74 -22.77 -8.77
CA ASN A 27 5.77 -21.91 -8.09
C ASN A 27 4.62 -21.69 -9.07
N GLY A 28 3.67 -22.62 -9.05
CA GLY A 28 2.39 -22.45 -9.70
C GLY A 28 1.78 -21.14 -9.16
N THR A 29 1.86 -20.10 -9.99
CA THR A 29 1.13 -18.85 -9.77
C THR A 29 -0.35 -19.20 -9.92
N THR A 30 -0.96 -19.72 -8.84
CA THR A 30 -2.41 -19.76 -8.74
C THR A 30 -2.85 -18.29 -8.72
N SER A 31 -3.34 -17.81 -9.85
CA SER A 31 -4.09 -16.56 -9.93
C SER A 31 -5.18 -16.62 -8.85
N ALA A 32 -4.94 -15.96 -7.73
CA ALA A 32 -5.90 -15.92 -6.63
C ALA A 32 -7.11 -15.13 -7.15
N LYS A 33 -8.20 -15.83 -7.47
CA LYS A 33 -9.48 -15.20 -7.84
C LYS A 33 -9.95 -14.33 -6.69
N ALA A 34 -10.53 -13.17 -7.03
CA ALA A 34 -11.23 -12.32 -6.09
C ALA A 34 -12.24 -13.16 -5.28
N ASP A 35 -12.29 -12.94 -3.97
CA ASP A 35 -13.27 -13.59 -3.10
C ASP A 35 -14.67 -13.06 -3.47
N ILE A 36 -15.53 -13.91 -3.99
CA ILE A 36 -16.90 -13.54 -4.43
C ILE A 36 -17.81 -13.09 -3.29
N ASN A 37 -17.47 -13.39 -2.04
CA ASN A 37 -18.21 -12.95 -0.86
C ASN A 37 -17.73 -11.61 -0.31
N TYR A 38 -16.66 -11.05 -0.88
CA TYR A 38 -16.08 -9.80 -0.46
C TYR A 38 -16.56 -8.68 -1.39
N ASN A 39 -17.28 -7.70 -0.84
CA ASN A 39 -17.81 -6.58 -1.60
C ASN A 39 -17.49 -5.24 -0.91
N PRO A 40 -16.37 -4.61 -1.23
CA PRO A 40 -15.99 -3.33 -0.64
C PRO A 40 -16.99 -2.20 -0.95
N GLU A 41 -17.69 -2.27 -2.07
CA GLU A 41 -18.68 -1.25 -2.42
C GLU A 41 -19.93 -1.35 -1.51
N ALA A 42 -20.39 -2.56 -1.19
CA ALA A 42 -21.46 -2.74 -0.21
C ALA A 42 -21.03 -2.28 1.20
N VAL A 43 -19.74 -2.39 1.54
CA VAL A 43 -19.22 -1.82 2.79
C VAL A 43 -19.26 -0.30 2.76
N LEU A 44 -18.87 0.34 1.65
CA LEU A 44 -18.99 1.79 1.49
C LEU A 44 -20.43 2.26 1.67
N ASP A 45 -21.39 1.57 1.07
CA ASP A 45 -22.82 1.86 1.23
C ASP A 45 -23.26 1.76 2.70
N SER A 46 -22.82 0.71 3.41
CA SER A 46 -23.14 0.51 4.83
C SER A 46 -22.52 1.57 5.75
N LEU A 47 -21.41 2.18 5.31
CA LEU A 47 -20.72 3.28 6.00
C LEU A 47 -21.21 4.66 5.54
N GLU A 48 -22.21 4.71 4.67
CA GLU A 48 -22.76 5.93 4.07
C GLU A 48 -21.68 6.78 3.35
N ILE A 49 -20.68 6.10 2.75
CA ILE A 49 -19.57 6.76 2.05
C ILE A 49 -19.90 6.87 0.56
N VAL A 50 -20.02 8.10 0.09
CA VAL A 50 -20.20 8.42 -1.33
C VAL A 50 -18.85 8.73 -1.96
N LEU A 51 -18.44 7.94 -2.95
CA LEU A 51 -17.24 8.22 -3.74
C LEU A 51 -17.49 9.41 -4.66
N ARG A 52 -16.43 10.19 -4.92
CA ARG A 52 -16.52 11.49 -5.59
C ARG A 52 -15.64 11.52 -6.83
N ASP A 53 -16.09 12.21 -7.86
CA ASP A 53 -15.21 12.51 -8.99
C ASP A 53 -14.01 13.35 -8.52
N GLN A 54 -12.81 12.89 -8.86
CA GLN A 54 -11.56 13.58 -8.51
C GLN A 54 -11.13 14.59 -9.56
N GLY A 55 -11.88 14.70 -10.67
CA GLY A 55 -11.56 15.58 -11.79
C GLY A 55 -10.25 15.22 -12.49
N THR A 56 -9.68 16.18 -13.21
CA THR A 56 -8.36 16.07 -13.80
C THR A 56 -7.28 16.61 -12.88
N PRO A 57 -6.05 16.05 -12.89
CA PRO A 57 -4.92 16.64 -12.17
C PRO A 57 -4.68 18.10 -12.58
N VAL A 58 -4.31 18.93 -11.61
CA VAL A 58 -4.09 20.37 -11.81
C VAL A 58 -2.76 20.70 -12.50
N ALA A 59 -1.92 19.69 -12.75
CA ALA A 59 -0.60 19.84 -13.35
C ALA A 59 -0.25 18.60 -14.19
N ASN A 60 0.98 18.51 -14.66
CA ASN A 60 1.44 17.50 -15.60
C ASN A 60 1.76 16.17 -14.90
N TYR A 61 0.75 15.53 -14.30
CA TYR A 61 0.81 14.19 -13.66
C TYR A 61 -0.55 13.49 -13.82
N VAL A 62 -0.64 12.23 -13.38
CA VAL A 62 -1.85 11.40 -13.38
C VAL A 62 -2.21 10.97 -11.97
N HIS A 63 -3.47 10.59 -11.72
CA HIS A 63 -3.93 10.16 -10.40
C HIS A 63 -3.35 8.82 -9.98
N ALA A 64 -3.08 7.94 -10.94
CA ALA A 64 -2.46 6.64 -10.68
C ALA A 64 -1.60 6.19 -11.87
N VAL A 65 -0.58 5.38 -11.55
CA VAL A 65 0.26 4.69 -12.55
C VAL A 65 0.25 3.21 -12.21
N ARG A 66 -0.06 2.37 -13.19
CA ARG A 66 -0.01 0.91 -13.05
C ARG A 66 1.26 0.36 -13.68
N THR A 67 1.92 -0.56 -12.96
CA THR A 67 3.03 -1.37 -13.47
C THR A 67 2.85 -2.82 -13.01
N GLY A 68 2.65 -3.74 -13.96
CA GLY A 68 2.24 -5.11 -13.64
C GLY A 68 0.95 -5.13 -12.80
N ASN A 69 0.99 -5.75 -11.65
CA ASN A 69 -0.12 -5.82 -10.69
C ASN A 69 -0.06 -4.76 -9.58
N LEU A 70 0.90 -3.82 -9.64
CA LEU A 70 0.98 -2.72 -8.70
C LEU A 70 0.42 -1.43 -9.30
N MET A 71 -0.33 -0.69 -8.48
CA MET A 71 -0.85 0.64 -8.80
C MET A 71 -0.35 1.63 -7.76
N PHE A 72 0.32 2.68 -8.25
CA PHE A 72 0.86 3.77 -7.46
C PHE A 72 -0.09 4.96 -7.58
N LEU A 73 -0.68 5.38 -6.47
CA LEU A 73 -1.59 6.52 -6.43
C LEU A 73 -0.86 7.77 -5.97
N ALA A 74 -1.05 8.85 -6.71
CA ALA A 74 -0.52 10.16 -6.37
C ALA A 74 -1.08 10.67 -5.04
N GLY A 75 -0.34 11.56 -4.38
CA GLY A 75 -0.77 12.22 -3.16
C GLY A 75 -2.15 12.87 -3.30
N LYS A 76 -3.00 12.68 -2.30
CA LYS A 76 -4.31 13.31 -2.17
C LYS A 76 -4.41 14.08 -0.88
N GLY A 77 -5.05 15.26 -0.97
CA GLY A 77 -5.42 16.05 0.19
C GLY A 77 -6.83 15.73 0.70
N PRO A 78 -7.21 16.32 1.84
CA PRO A 78 -8.48 16.06 2.53
C PRO A 78 -9.62 16.90 1.94
N LYS A 79 -9.93 16.73 0.65
CA LYS A 79 -11.03 17.41 -0.03
C LYS A 79 -12.36 16.81 0.41
N GLN A 80 -13.22 17.63 0.98
CA GLN A 80 -14.54 17.26 1.50
C GLN A 80 -15.60 17.24 0.39
N ALA A 81 -16.81 16.78 0.71
CA ALA A 81 -17.94 16.73 -0.21
C ALA A 81 -18.37 18.12 -0.74
N ASN A 82 -18.17 19.17 0.04
CA ASN A 82 -18.44 20.56 -0.38
C ASN A 82 -17.37 21.13 -1.34
N GLY A 83 -16.30 20.35 -1.64
CA GLY A 83 -15.22 20.75 -2.51
C GLY A 83 -14.06 21.48 -1.81
N GLU A 84 -14.18 21.80 -0.53
CA GLU A 84 -13.15 22.48 0.26
C GLU A 84 -12.18 21.49 0.89
N ASN A 85 -10.91 21.89 1.03
CA ASN A 85 -9.93 21.10 1.78
C ASN A 85 -9.99 21.44 3.27
N ILE A 86 -9.75 20.42 4.11
CA ILE A 86 -9.43 20.66 5.52
C ILE A 86 -8.00 21.21 5.58
N VAL A 87 -7.85 22.43 6.02
CA VAL A 87 -6.58 23.16 6.03
C VAL A 87 -6.16 23.53 7.45
N GLY A 88 -4.87 23.66 7.67
CA GLY A 88 -4.31 24.04 8.95
C GLY A 88 -3.17 23.11 9.39
N LYS A 89 -2.67 23.34 10.59
CA LYS A 89 -1.48 22.68 11.12
C LYS A 89 -1.81 21.95 12.43
N LEU A 90 -1.48 20.68 12.49
CA LEU A 90 -1.65 19.84 13.67
C LEU A 90 -0.73 20.30 14.80
N GLY A 91 -1.26 20.40 15.99
CA GLY A 91 -0.54 20.96 17.15
C GLY A 91 -0.49 22.49 17.20
N ASP A 92 -1.20 23.15 16.29
CA ASP A 92 -1.40 24.60 16.26
C ASP A 92 -2.90 24.91 16.06
N SER A 93 -3.36 24.99 14.81
CA SER A 93 -4.75 25.33 14.47
C SER A 93 -5.71 24.14 14.42
N LEU A 94 -5.18 22.90 14.39
CA LEU A 94 -5.98 21.68 14.31
C LEU A 94 -5.67 20.72 15.46
N THR A 95 -6.73 20.06 15.95
CA THR A 95 -6.66 18.98 16.94
C THR A 95 -6.33 17.64 16.25
N ILE A 96 -5.92 16.63 17.04
CA ILE A 96 -5.69 15.26 16.55
C ILE A 96 -6.97 14.71 15.90
N GLU A 97 -8.13 14.92 16.50
CA GLU A 97 -9.40 14.43 15.96
C GLU A 97 -9.72 15.07 14.61
N GLN A 98 -9.53 16.36 14.45
CA GLN A 98 -9.69 17.02 13.15
C GLN A 98 -8.69 16.49 12.12
N GLY A 99 -7.47 16.20 12.53
CA GLY A 99 -6.47 15.54 11.68
C GLY A 99 -6.86 14.12 11.29
N TYR A 100 -7.41 13.34 12.21
CA TYR A 100 -7.96 12.01 11.94
C TYR A 100 -9.07 12.06 10.89
N GLN A 101 -10.02 12.99 11.03
CA GLN A 101 -11.08 13.19 10.03
C GLN A 101 -10.51 13.65 8.69
N ALA A 102 -9.51 14.53 8.69
CA ALA A 102 -8.81 14.92 7.46
C ALA A 102 -8.17 13.71 6.77
N ALA A 103 -7.47 12.84 7.49
CA ALA A 103 -6.88 11.63 6.95
C ALA A 103 -7.95 10.65 6.41
N ARG A 104 -9.11 10.55 7.08
CA ARG A 104 -10.25 9.75 6.61
C ARG A 104 -10.81 10.31 5.29
N GLU A 105 -10.94 11.63 5.15
CA GLU A 105 -11.36 12.26 3.89
C GLU A 105 -10.38 11.99 2.75
N VAL A 106 -9.07 12.01 3.03
CA VAL A 106 -8.05 11.59 2.04
C VAL A 106 -8.30 10.14 1.61
N GLY A 107 -8.62 9.25 2.54
CA GLY A 107 -8.93 7.86 2.24
C GLY A 107 -10.13 7.72 1.29
N ILE A 108 -11.20 8.49 1.50
CA ILE A 108 -12.37 8.52 0.60
C ILE A 108 -11.96 8.99 -0.81
N ASN A 109 -11.11 10.02 -0.91
CA ASN A 109 -10.62 10.52 -2.19
C ASN A 109 -9.73 9.48 -2.90
N GLN A 110 -8.90 8.74 -2.18
CA GLN A 110 -8.08 7.65 -2.75
C GLN A 110 -8.95 6.46 -3.22
N LEU A 111 -9.99 6.09 -2.46
CA LEU A 111 -10.96 5.07 -2.89
C LEU A 111 -11.71 5.51 -4.15
N SER A 112 -12.00 6.79 -4.28
CA SER A 112 -12.63 7.36 -5.48
C SER A 112 -11.72 7.24 -6.71
N VAL A 113 -10.41 7.50 -6.56
CA VAL A 113 -9.41 7.26 -7.62
C VAL A 113 -9.38 5.79 -8.00
N LEU A 114 -9.28 4.87 -7.00
CA LEU A 114 -9.27 3.44 -7.26
C LEU A 114 -10.52 2.97 -8.01
N LYS A 115 -11.69 3.46 -7.62
CA LYS A 115 -12.94 3.12 -8.32
C LYS A 115 -12.95 3.61 -9.76
N ALA A 116 -12.47 4.83 -10.01
CA ALA A 116 -12.38 5.39 -11.37
C ALA A 116 -11.40 4.60 -12.25
N GLU A 117 -10.23 4.24 -11.73
CA GLU A 117 -9.19 3.51 -12.48
C GLU A 117 -9.52 2.03 -12.70
N LEU A 118 -10.15 1.38 -11.74
CA LEU A 118 -10.40 -0.07 -11.78
C LEU A 118 -11.80 -0.43 -12.27
N GLY A 119 -12.76 0.49 -12.15
CA GLY A 119 -14.18 0.25 -12.40
C GLY A 119 -14.87 -0.57 -11.30
N ASP A 120 -14.11 -1.39 -10.56
CA ASP A 120 -14.62 -2.25 -9.49
C ASP A 120 -13.55 -2.41 -8.39
N LEU A 121 -13.89 -2.06 -7.14
CA LEU A 121 -12.98 -2.16 -5.99
C LEU A 121 -12.68 -3.62 -5.59
N ASN A 122 -13.46 -4.59 -6.03
CA ASN A 122 -13.13 -6.02 -5.88
C ASN A 122 -11.82 -6.41 -6.58
N LYS A 123 -11.36 -5.61 -7.53
CA LYS A 123 -10.05 -5.79 -8.18
C LYS A 123 -8.87 -5.45 -7.28
N VAL A 124 -9.09 -4.84 -6.12
CA VAL A 124 -8.05 -4.61 -5.12
C VAL A 124 -7.73 -5.95 -4.44
N LYS A 125 -6.50 -6.42 -4.60
CA LYS A 125 -5.99 -7.61 -3.96
C LYS A 125 -5.53 -7.32 -2.53
N ARG A 126 -4.85 -6.19 -2.33
CA ARG A 126 -4.44 -5.66 -1.02
C ARG A 126 -3.90 -4.25 -1.11
N ILE A 127 -3.98 -3.51 -0.03
CA ILE A 127 -3.19 -2.29 0.15
C ILE A 127 -1.77 -2.71 0.55
N VAL A 128 -0.75 -2.22 -0.16
CA VAL A 128 0.65 -2.61 0.07
C VAL A 128 1.34 -1.65 1.01
N SER A 129 1.26 -0.36 0.70
CA SER A 129 1.98 0.69 1.44
C SER A 129 1.20 1.99 1.44
N VAL A 130 1.30 2.70 2.55
CA VAL A 130 0.73 4.03 2.77
C VAL A 130 1.81 4.96 3.32
N HIS A 131 1.98 6.11 2.70
CA HIS A 131 2.83 7.18 3.17
C HIS A 131 1.96 8.38 3.52
N GLY A 132 1.74 8.59 4.81
CA GLY A 132 0.94 9.68 5.35
C GLY A 132 1.81 10.85 5.81
N MET A 133 1.56 12.02 5.24
CA MET A 133 2.24 13.28 5.52
C MET A 133 1.30 14.20 6.27
N VAL A 134 1.71 14.67 7.42
CA VAL A 134 0.91 15.53 8.32
C VAL A 134 1.52 16.91 8.38
N ASN A 135 0.77 17.94 8.01
CA ASN A 135 1.15 19.33 8.22
C ASN A 135 1.14 19.63 9.72
N ALA A 136 2.30 19.71 10.34
CA ALA A 136 2.41 19.72 11.78
C ALA A 136 3.35 20.81 12.30
N SER A 137 3.07 21.31 13.51
CA SER A 137 4.02 22.14 14.25
C SER A 137 5.27 21.34 14.63
N PRO A 138 6.42 21.97 14.88
CA PRO A 138 7.67 21.27 15.18
C PRO A 138 7.59 20.34 16.39
N ASP A 139 6.76 20.68 17.38
CA ASP A 139 6.61 19.91 18.62
C ASP A 139 5.52 18.82 18.55
N PHE A 140 4.76 18.74 17.46
CA PHE A 140 3.72 17.74 17.30
C PHE A 140 4.35 16.35 17.08
N LYS A 141 3.87 15.34 17.81
CA LYS A 141 4.44 13.98 17.80
C LYS A 141 3.42 12.88 17.47
N ASP A 142 2.14 13.23 17.41
CA ASP A 142 1.05 12.26 17.26
C ASP A 142 0.62 12.00 15.80
N HIS A 143 1.57 12.07 14.85
CA HIS A 143 1.33 11.86 13.42
C HIS A 143 0.61 10.53 13.15
N SER A 144 1.00 9.46 13.85
CA SER A 144 0.36 8.15 13.71
C SER A 144 -1.11 8.16 14.11
N LYS A 145 -1.49 8.93 15.14
CA LYS A 145 -2.90 9.05 15.54
C LYS A 145 -3.73 9.75 14.46
N VAL A 146 -3.15 10.73 13.78
CA VAL A 146 -3.77 11.41 12.66
C VAL A 146 -3.98 10.45 11.48
N ILE A 147 -2.93 9.75 11.04
CA ILE A 147 -2.99 8.85 9.89
C ILE A 147 -3.82 7.59 10.17
N ASN A 148 -4.12 7.28 11.44
CA ASN A 148 -5.08 6.21 11.75
C ASN A 148 -6.43 6.43 11.07
N GLY A 149 -6.91 7.67 10.88
CA GLY A 149 -8.15 7.94 10.17
C GLY A 149 -8.19 7.36 8.75
N TYR A 150 -7.05 7.39 8.06
CA TYR A 150 -6.88 6.75 6.76
C TYR A 150 -6.82 5.21 6.88
N SER A 151 -5.95 4.71 7.76
CA SER A 151 -5.72 3.27 7.90
C SER A 151 -6.96 2.52 8.37
N ASP A 152 -7.70 3.09 9.33
CA ASP A 152 -8.93 2.49 9.86
C ASP A 152 -10.01 2.42 8.78
N LEU A 153 -10.11 3.43 7.91
CA LEU A 153 -10.99 3.38 6.76
C LEU A 153 -10.58 2.27 5.78
N MET A 154 -9.29 2.13 5.45
CA MET A 154 -8.83 1.06 4.55
C MET A 154 -9.14 -0.32 5.12
N VAL A 155 -8.95 -0.52 6.42
CA VAL A 155 -9.29 -1.78 7.09
C VAL A 155 -10.80 -2.00 7.16
N ALA A 156 -11.59 -0.96 7.42
CA ALA A 156 -13.05 -1.06 7.41
C ALA A 156 -13.58 -1.50 6.03
N VAL A 157 -13.04 -0.91 4.94
CA VAL A 157 -13.50 -1.19 3.58
C VAL A 157 -12.94 -2.53 3.06
N PHE A 158 -11.67 -2.85 3.33
CA PHE A 158 -10.98 -3.98 2.71
C PHE A 158 -10.66 -5.14 3.68
N GLY A 159 -11.07 -5.06 4.95
CA GLY A 159 -10.76 -6.07 5.95
C GLY A 159 -9.24 -6.30 6.06
N ASP A 160 -8.82 -7.56 6.13
CA ASP A 160 -7.39 -7.91 6.21
C ASP A 160 -6.57 -7.44 5.00
N LYS A 161 -7.19 -7.28 3.83
CA LYS A 161 -6.55 -6.73 2.63
C LYS A 161 -6.23 -5.24 2.76
N GLY A 162 -6.91 -4.52 3.67
CA GLY A 162 -6.65 -3.13 4.00
C GLY A 162 -5.46 -2.90 4.94
N LYS A 163 -4.95 -3.95 5.60
CA LYS A 163 -3.74 -3.86 6.43
C LYS A 163 -2.50 -3.67 5.57
N HIS A 164 -1.72 -2.63 5.83
CA HIS A 164 -0.63 -2.17 4.98
C HIS A 164 0.61 -1.79 5.79
N SER A 165 1.77 -1.76 5.14
CA SER A 165 2.95 -1.07 5.68
C SER A 165 2.70 0.43 5.68
N ARG A 166 3.20 1.15 6.70
CA ARG A 166 2.92 2.58 6.83
C ARG A 166 4.09 3.39 7.34
N ALA A 167 4.32 4.57 6.72
CA ALA A 167 4.99 5.68 7.34
C ALA A 167 3.98 6.80 7.66
N ALA A 168 4.12 7.45 8.83
CA ALA A 168 3.35 8.63 9.23
C ALA A 168 4.34 9.68 9.72
N VAL A 169 4.54 10.74 8.94
CA VAL A 169 5.59 11.73 9.15
C VAL A 169 5.02 13.14 9.26
N GLY A 170 5.72 14.00 10.02
CA GLY A 170 5.42 15.42 10.08
C GLY A 170 6.12 16.17 8.97
N MET A 171 5.39 17.08 8.34
CA MET A 171 5.87 17.98 7.31
C MET A 171 5.84 19.42 7.82
N GLY A 172 6.85 20.21 7.49
CA GLY A 172 6.90 21.62 7.82
C GLY A 172 5.81 22.44 7.13
N SER A 173 5.36 21.98 5.95
CA SER A 173 4.20 22.53 5.20
C SER A 173 3.72 21.48 4.19
N LEU A 174 2.46 21.62 3.78
CA LEU A 174 1.86 20.87 2.66
C LEU A 174 1.22 21.87 1.66
N PRO A 175 1.07 21.49 0.40
CA PRO A 175 0.46 22.32 -0.64
C PRO A 175 -0.91 22.85 -0.19
N GLY A 176 -1.20 24.13 -0.46
CA GLY A 176 -2.47 24.74 -0.08
C GLY A 176 -2.76 24.75 1.42
N ASN A 177 -1.74 24.59 2.26
CA ASN A 177 -1.88 24.44 3.72
C ASN A 177 -2.80 23.27 4.14
N MET A 178 -2.91 22.24 3.30
CA MET A 178 -3.70 21.03 3.64
C MET A 178 -3.21 20.41 4.95
N ALA A 179 -4.14 19.88 5.74
CA ALA A 179 -3.84 19.26 7.03
C ALA A 179 -3.03 17.94 6.87
N VAL A 180 -3.35 17.18 5.84
CA VAL A 180 -2.80 15.85 5.57
C VAL A 180 -2.69 15.64 4.08
N GLU A 181 -1.68 14.90 3.66
CA GLU A 181 -1.57 14.33 2.32
C GLU A 181 -1.18 12.85 2.43
N VAL A 182 -1.73 11.98 1.58
CA VAL A 182 -1.39 10.56 1.62
C VAL A 182 -1.15 10.02 0.21
N GLU A 183 -0.08 9.27 0.06
CA GLU A 183 0.22 8.41 -1.09
C GLU A 183 -0.04 6.94 -0.76
N MET A 184 -0.39 6.14 -1.75
CA MET A 184 -0.70 4.73 -1.55
C MET A 184 -0.20 3.86 -2.70
N VAL A 185 0.25 2.66 -2.37
CA VAL A 185 0.53 1.59 -3.35
C VAL A 185 -0.44 0.44 -3.10
N VAL A 186 -1.06 -0.03 -4.16
CA VAL A 186 -2.07 -1.10 -4.14
C VAL A 186 -1.64 -2.24 -5.05
N GLU A 187 -1.80 -3.46 -4.60
CA GLU A 187 -1.76 -4.65 -5.46
C GLU A 187 -3.17 -4.95 -5.97
N VAL A 188 -3.30 -5.18 -7.27
CA VAL A 188 -4.57 -5.48 -7.93
C VAL A 188 -4.53 -6.86 -8.57
N TYR A 189 -5.69 -7.48 -8.76
CA TYR A 189 -5.80 -8.68 -9.57
C TYR A 189 -5.58 -8.35 -11.06
N GLU A 190 -5.13 -9.35 -11.83
CA GLU A 190 -4.98 -9.27 -13.29
C GLU A 190 -6.33 -9.22 -14.00
#